data_b676d2af144780b1f850571501bf2e47
#
_entry.id   b676d2af144780b1f850571501bf2e47
#
_cell.length_a   1.000
_cell.length_b   1.000
_cell.length_c   1.000
_cell.angle_alpha   90.00
_cell.angle_beta   90.00
_cell.angle_gamma   90.00
#
_symmetry.space_group_name_H-M   'P 1'
#
loop_
_entity.id
_entity.type
_entity.pdbx_description
1 polymer ?
#
loop_
_entity_poly.entity_id
_entity_poly.type
_entity_poly.pdbx_seq_one_letter_code
_entity_poly.pdbx_strand_id
1 'polypeptide(L)'
;LGLGSYAEWTEQERQDFLSRQLEGRRPLIPRDLEASPEVRDVLDTFKMIARLPSDSLGAYIITMASSPSDVLAVELLQREAGIERPLRVVPLVETADDLRNSGSMLRQLLSVPWYHAHIRGHQEVMIGYSDSAKDVGRFSAAWELYQAQEAIVAACREAKVRITLFHGRGGSVGRGGGPTYIAIQSQPPGSVDGTIRVTEQGEMIQAKFGLEDIAVRTLEVYTTATLDATLMMGRPASAAERQRMQELS
;
A
#
# COMPACT_ATOMS: atom_id res chain seq x y z
N LEU A 1 -25.45 -6.53 -18.06
CA LEU A 1 -25.06 -7.95 -18.13
C LEU A 1 -26.10 -8.90 -17.50
N GLY A 2 -27.15 -8.39 -16.85
CA GLY A 2 -28.16 -9.21 -16.19
C GLY A 2 -27.67 -10.00 -14.96
N LEU A 3 -26.55 -9.61 -14.38
CA LEU A 3 -25.86 -10.34 -13.29
C LEU A 3 -26.25 -9.85 -11.88
N GLY A 4 -27.20 -8.91 -11.77
CA GLY A 4 -27.56 -8.28 -10.50
C GLY A 4 -26.65 -7.10 -10.14
N SER A 5 -26.78 -6.61 -8.90
CA SER A 5 -26.00 -5.49 -8.39
C SER A 5 -24.65 -5.97 -7.83
N TYR A 6 -23.54 -5.46 -8.33
CA TYR A 6 -22.19 -5.74 -7.82
C TYR A 6 -22.07 -5.44 -6.30
N ALA A 7 -22.81 -4.45 -5.81
CA ALA A 7 -22.81 -4.09 -4.38
C ALA A 7 -23.35 -5.20 -3.47
N GLU A 8 -24.23 -6.07 -4.01
CA GLU A 8 -24.86 -7.18 -3.27
C GLU A 8 -24.05 -8.49 -3.33
N TRP A 9 -22.99 -8.52 -4.14
CA TRP A 9 -22.17 -9.72 -4.28
C TRP A 9 -21.26 -9.93 -3.08
N THR A 10 -21.04 -11.19 -2.76
CA THR A 10 -20.01 -11.61 -1.80
C THR A 10 -18.62 -11.25 -2.35
N GLU A 11 -17.64 -11.17 -1.47
CA GLU A 11 -16.25 -10.89 -1.89
C GLU A 11 -15.73 -11.95 -2.89
N GLN A 12 -16.07 -13.22 -2.69
CA GLN A 12 -15.68 -14.29 -3.62
C GLN A 12 -16.29 -14.11 -5.01
N GLU A 13 -17.57 -13.74 -5.09
CA GLU A 13 -18.23 -13.48 -6.37
C GLU A 13 -17.62 -12.28 -7.10
N ARG A 14 -17.22 -11.24 -6.35
CA ARG A 14 -16.49 -10.07 -6.89
C ARG A 14 -15.14 -10.48 -7.46
N GLN A 15 -14.35 -11.23 -6.69
CA GLN A 15 -13.04 -11.72 -7.14
C GLN A 15 -13.16 -12.60 -8.38
N ASP A 16 -14.11 -13.54 -8.41
CA ASP A 16 -14.32 -14.44 -9.53
C ASP A 16 -14.75 -13.69 -10.80
N PHE A 17 -15.61 -12.68 -10.63
CA PHE A 17 -16.01 -11.83 -11.73
C PHE A 17 -14.84 -11.01 -12.26
N LEU A 18 -14.14 -10.28 -11.40
CA LEU A 18 -13.03 -9.41 -11.77
C LEU A 18 -11.89 -10.21 -12.42
N SER A 19 -11.54 -11.36 -11.86
CA SER A 19 -10.51 -12.24 -12.43
C SER A 19 -10.87 -12.68 -13.83
N ARG A 20 -12.11 -13.16 -14.05
CA ARG A 20 -12.58 -13.53 -15.41
C ARG A 20 -12.56 -12.36 -16.38
N GLN A 21 -12.93 -11.14 -15.90
CA GLN A 21 -12.86 -9.96 -16.78
C GLN A 21 -11.40 -9.62 -17.10
N LEU A 22 -10.50 -9.67 -16.13
CA LEU A 22 -9.07 -9.38 -16.30
C LEU A 22 -8.35 -10.40 -17.22
N GLU A 23 -8.78 -11.65 -17.26
CA GLU A 23 -8.29 -12.66 -18.21
C GLU A 23 -8.90 -12.49 -19.60
N GLY A 24 -10.11 -11.96 -19.69
CA GLY A 24 -10.84 -11.76 -20.93
C GLY A 24 -10.23 -10.68 -21.82
N ARG A 25 -10.54 -10.74 -23.13
CA ARG A 25 -10.09 -9.73 -24.10
C ARG A 25 -11.17 -8.73 -24.48
N ARG A 26 -12.42 -8.99 -24.11
CA ARG A 26 -13.55 -8.14 -24.47
C ARG A 26 -13.66 -6.98 -23.47
N PRO A 27 -13.73 -5.73 -23.95
CA PRO A 27 -14.01 -4.60 -23.09
C PRO A 27 -15.34 -4.78 -22.35
N LEU A 28 -15.34 -4.42 -21.07
CA LEU A 28 -16.53 -4.45 -20.20
C LEU A 28 -17.34 -3.17 -20.34
N ILE A 29 -16.67 -2.01 -20.47
CA ILE A 29 -17.29 -0.70 -20.49
C ILE A 29 -17.68 -0.33 -21.94
N PRO A 30 -18.98 -0.12 -22.24
CA PRO A 30 -19.39 0.39 -23.54
C PRO A 30 -18.85 1.79 -23.80
N ARG A 31 -18.59 2.12 -25.07
CA ARG A 31 -18.07 3.45 -25.46
C ARG A 31 -19.05 4.58 -25.16
N ASP A 32 -20.33 4.29 -25.18
CA ASP A 32 -21.47 5.20 -25.02
C ASP A 32 -22.15 5.01 -23.65
N LEU A 33 -21.38 4.60 -22.61
CA LEU A 33 -21.90 4.41 -21.28
C LEU A 33 -22.47 5.73 -20.73
N GLU A 34 -23.77 5.74 -20.46
CA GLU A 34 -24.40 6.76 -19.62
C GLU A 34 -24.06 6.51 -18.17
N ALA A 35 -23.32 7.42 -17.55
CA ALA A 35 -22.84 7.32 -16.19
C ALA A 35 -23.17 8.56 -15.37
N SER A 36 -23.31 8.41 -14.05
CA SER A 36 -23.43 9.56 -13.14
C SER A 36 -22.16 10.42 -13.20
N PRO A 37 -22.22 11.69 -12.76
CA PRO A 37 -21.05 12.55 -12.73
C PRO A 37 -19.87 11.93 -11.98
N GLU A 38 -20.11 11.31 -10.83
CA GLU A 38 -19.08 10.69 -9.97
C GLU A 38 -18.39 9.52 -10.69
N VAL A 39 -19.18 8.66 -11.35
CA VAL A 39 -18.62 7.54 -12.12
C VAL A 39 -17.83 8.06 -13.33
N ARG A 40 -18.31 9.12 -13.95
CA ARG A 40 -17.64 9.75 -15.10
C ARG A 40 -16.29 10.33 -14.68
N ASP A 41 -16.22 11.03 -13.54
CA ASP A 41 -14.97 11.59 -13.01
C ASP A 41 -13.92 10.50 -12.77
N VAL A 42 -14.32 9.35 -12.22
CA VAL A 42 -13.42 8.19 -12.06
C VAL A 42 -12.93 7.68 -13.41
N LEU A 43 -13.83 7.45 -14.37
CA LEU A 43 -13.46 6.94 -15.68
C LEU A 43 -12.57 7.94 -16.46
N ASP A 44 -12.83 9.23 -16.33
CA ASP A 44 -12.05 10.26 -16.99
C ASP A 44 -10.66 10.41 -16.34
N THR A 45 -10.52 10.16 -15.04
CA THR A 45 -9.22 10.04 -14.37
C THR A 45 -8.38 8.93 -14.99
N PHE A 46 -8.92 7.73 -15.20
CA PHE A 46 -8.18 6.65 -15.87
C PHE A 46 -7.85 6.95 -17.32
N LYS A 47 -8.77 7.58 -18.06
CA LYS A 47 -8.49 8.06 -19.42
C LYS A 47 -7.39 9.12 -19.48
N MET A 48 -7.33 10.00 -18.47
CA MET A 48 -6.25 10.99 -18.35
C MET A 48 -4.91 10.28 -18.10
N ILE A 49 -4.87 9.33 -17.17
CA ILE A 49 -3.68 8.52 -16.87
C ILE A 49 -3.15 7.84 -18.14
N ALA A 50 -4.06 7.28 -18.98
CA ALA A 50 -3.69 6.63 -20.23
C ALA A 50 -3.01 7.57 -21.25
N ARG A 51 -3.21 8.88 -21.13
CA ARG A 51 -2.62 9.91 -22.01
C ARG A 51 -1.31 10.49 -21.49
N LEU A 52 -1.03 10.32 -20.21
CA LEU A 52 0.20 10.85 -19.59
C LEU A 52 1.39 9.94 -19.89
N PRO A 53 2.60 10.50 -20.02
CA PRO A 53 3.81 9.68 -20.11
C PRO A 53 3.94 8.79 -18.86
N SER A 54 4.19 7.51 -19.06
CA SER A 54 4.31 6.54 -17.95
C SER A 54 5.38 6.92 -16.93
N ASP A 55 6.41 7.63 -17.35
CA ASP A 55 7.53 8.06 -16.49
C ASP A 55 7.14 9.23 -15.55
N SER A 56 5.99 9.86 -15.80
CA SER A 56 5.45 10.92 -14.94
C SER A 56 4.64 10.38 -13.75
N LEU A 57 4.35 9.10 -13.73
CA LEU A 57 3.48 8.45 -12.74
C LEU A 57 4.19 7.27 -12.10
N GLY A 58 4.01 7.08 -10.80
CA GLY A 58 4.67 6.01 -10.05
C GLY A 58 3.76 4.85 -9.68
N ALA A 59 2.66 5.14 -9.01
CA ALA A 59 1.72 4.16 -8.50
C ALA A 59 0.31 4.75 -8.41
N TYR A 60 -0.69 3.89 -8.37
CA TYR A 60 -2.08 4.25 -8.09
C TYR A 60 -2.43 3.80 -6.67
N ILE A 61 -2.53 4.75 -5.76
CA ILE A 61 -2.82 4.47 -4.36
C ILE A 61 -4.34 4.54 -4.16
N ILE A 62 -4.88 3.53 -3.51
CA ILE A 62 -6.31 3.47 -3.17
C ILE A 62 -6.50 3.47 -1.66
N THR A 63 -7.36 4.36 -1.20
CA THR A 63 -7.80 4.43 0.21
C THR A 63 -8.93 3.45 0.47
N MET A 64 -9.18 3.13 1.73
CA MET A 64 -10.27 2.23 2.15
C MET A 64 -10.23 0.85 1.46
N ALA A 65 -9.03 0.38 1.13
CA ALA A 65 -8.83 -0.91 0.49
C ALA A 65 -8.87 -2.04 1.55
N SER A 66 -10.03 -2.62 1.74
CA SER A 66 -10.28 -3.65 2.76
C SER A 66 -10.30 -5.08 2.19
N SER A 67 -10.43 -5.21 0.87
CA SER A 67 -10.63 -6.50 0.21
C SER A 67 -9.85 -6.63 -1.11
N PRO A 68 -9.53 -7.85 -1.55
CA PRO A 68 -8.86 -8.09 -2.83
C PRO A 68 -9.61 -7.51 -4.02
N SER A 69 -10.94 -7.53 -4.00
CA SER A 69 -11.75 -7.00 -5.10
C SER A 69 -11.54 -5.49 -5.32
N ASP A 70 -11.17 -4.72 -4.29
CA ASP A 70 -10.88 -3.30 -4.43
C ASP A 70 -9.66 -3.07 -5.34
N VAL A 71 -8.61 -3.86 -5.14
CA VAL A 71 -7.40 -3.82 -5.96
C VAL A 71 -7.68 -4.32 -7.38
N LEU A 72 -8.37 -5.46 -7.52
CA LEU A 72 -8.70 -6.04 -8.82
C LEU A 72 -9.60 -5.14 -9.67
N ALA A 73 -10.51 -4.40 -9.03
CA ALA A 73 -11.36 -3.44 -9.72
C ALA A 73 -10.55 -2.29 -10.35
N VAL A 74 -9.53 -1.80 -9.65
CA VAL A 74 -8.65 -0.76 -10.18
C VAL A 74 -7.80 -1.29 -11.35
N GLU A 75 -7.30 -2.52 -11.25
CA GLU A 75 -6.59 -3.16 -12.37
C GLU A 75 -7.50 -3.30 -13.60
N LEU A 76 -8.77 -3.66 -13.39
CA LEU A 76 -9.74 -3.73 -14.48
C LEU A 76 -9.99 -2.34 -15.10
N LEU A 77 -10.15 -1.30 -14.28
CA LEU A 77 -10.35 0.07 -14.80
C LEU A 77 -9.14 0.60 -15.56
N GLN A 78 -7.93 0.31 -15.13
CA GLN A 78 -6.71 0.63 -15.87
C GLN A 78 -6.72 -0.02 -17.25
N ARG A 79 -7.08 -1.30 -17.33
CA ARG A 79 -7.17 -2.02 -18.60
C ARG A 79 -8.28 -1.48 -19.50
N GLU A 80 -9.46 -1.21 -18.96
CA GLU A 80 -10.60 -0.65 -19.70
C GLU A 80 -10.28 0.74 -20.27
N ALA A 81 -9.47 1.53 -19.60
CA ALA A 81 -8.99 2.82 -20.08
C ALA A 81 -7.87 2.70 -21.14
N GLY A 82 -7.36 1.50 -21.40
CA GLY A 82 -6.30 1.27 -22.37
C GLY A 82 -4.91 1.72 -21.90
N ILE A 83 -4.65 1.69 -20.59
CA ILE A 83 -3.32 2.01 -20.06
C ILE A 83 -2.35 0.89 -20.46
N GLU A 84 -1.42 1.18 -21.36
CA GLU A 84 -0.46 0.19 -21.88
C GLU A 84 0.52 -0.32 -20.81
N ARG A 85 0.91 0.55 -19.91
CA ARG A 85 1.76 0.23 -18.76
C ARG A 85 0.99 0.53 -17.47
N PRO A 86 0.22 -0.45 -16.97
CA PRO A 86 -0.58 -0.25 -15.76
C PRO A 86 0.30 0.21 -14.59
N LEU A 87 -0.20 1.19 -13.85
CA LEU A 87 0.40 1.62 -12.61
C LEU A 87 0.24 0.52 -11.57
N ARG A 88 1.23 0.34 -10.74
CA ARG A 88 1.11 -0.53 -9.58
C ARG A 88 0.00 -0.03 -8.67
N VAL A 89 -0.97 -0.89 -8.37
CA VAL A 89 -2.04 -0.57 -7.43
C VAL A 89 -1.53 -0.80 -6.01
N VAL A 90 -1.58 0.25 -5.20
CA VAL A 90 -1.07 0.27 -3.83
C VAL A 90 -2.25 0.43 -2.87
N PRO A 91 -2.68 -0.63 -2.18
CA PRO A 91 -3.69 -0.51 -1.15
C PRO A 91 -3.12 0.27 0.04
N LEU A 92 -3.89 1.25 0.53
CA LEU A 92 -3.61 1.96 1.77
C LEU A 92 -4.42 1.32 2.90
N VAL A 93 -3.71 0.82 3.91
CA VAL A 93 -4.29 0.33 5.16
C VAL A 93 -4.12 1.41 6.23
N GLU A 94 -5.22 1.91 6.77
CA GLU A 94 -5.20 3.13 7.58
C GLU A 94 -6.07 3.07 8.83
N THR A 95 -7.13 2.29 8.87
CA THR A 95 -7.92 2.06 10.08
C THR A 95 -7.35 0.90 10.90
N ALA A 96 -7.72 0.81 12.18
CA ALA A 96 -7.31 -0.30 13.04
C ALA A 96 -7.75 -1.66 12.46
N ASP A 97 -8.95 -1.72 11.89
CA ASP A 97 -9.48 -2.95 11.28
C ASP A 97 -8.74 -3.30 9.98
N ASP A 98 -8.40 -2.33 9.14
CA ASP A 98 -7.59 -2.57 7.94
C ASP A 98 -6.23 -3.13 8.32
N LEU A 99 -5.58 -2.54 9.35
CA LEU A 99 -4.28 -3.00 9.84
C LEU A 99 -4.33 -4.46 10.31
N ARG A 100 -5.33 -4.82 11.14
CA ARG A 100 -5.53 -6.19 11.64
C ARG A 100 -5.78 -7.18 10.52
N ASN A 101 -6.53 -6.78 9.49
CA ASN A 101 -6.92 -7.63 8.38
C ASN A 101 -5.91 -7.65 7.22
N SER A 102 -4.91 -6.76 7.21
CA SER A 102 -3.99 -6.55 6.09
C SER A 102 -3.28 -7.81 5.60
N GLY A 103 -2.78 -8.63 6.53
CA GLY A 103 -2.11 -9.89 6.19
C GLY A 103 -3.05 -10.91 5.53
N SER A 104 -4.30 -11.01 6.02
CA SER A 104 -5.32 -11.89 5.44
C SER A 104 -5.74 -11.43 4.06
N MET A 105 -6.02 -10.14 3.90
CA MET A 105 -6.37 -9.52 2.63
C MET A 105 -5.28 -9.76 1.58
N LEU A 106 -4.01 -9.56 1.94
CA LEU A 106 -2.91 -9.79 1.01
C LEU A 106 -2.73 -11.26 0.64
N ARG A 107 -2.88 -12.21 1.59
CA ARG A 107 -2.84 -13.64 1.24
C ARG A 107 -3.90 -13.99 0.21
N GLN A 108 -5.12 -13.49 0.40
CA GLN A 108 -6.21 -13.70 -0.56
C GLN A 108 -5.90 -13.05 -1.91
N LEU A 109 -5.46 -11.80 -1.94
CA LEU A 109 -5.11 -11.09 -3.17
C LEU A 109 -3.99 -11.80 -3.93
N LEU A 110 -2.91 -12.19 -3.23
CA LEU A 110 -1.77 -12.86 -3.82
C LEU A 110 -2.07 -14.32 -4.22
N SER A 111 -3.16 -14.90 -3.74
CA SER A 111 -3.63 -16.21 -4.19
C SER A 111 -4.39 -16.18 -5.52
N VAL A 112 -4.80 -15.00 -6.00
CA VAL A 112 -5.44 -14.83 -7.32
C VAL A 112 -4.38 -15.02 -8.41
N PRO A 113 -4.46 -16.08 -9.24
CA PRO A 113 -3.38 -16.44 -10.17
C PRO A 113 -3.04 -15.31 -11.16
N TRP A 114 -4.07 -14.66 -11.71
CA TRP A 114 -3.88 -13.53 -12.61
C TRP A 114 -3.09 -12.40 -11.93
N TYR A 115 -3.49 -12.00 -10.71
CA TYR A 115 -2.85 -10.92 -9.99
C TYR A 115 -1.39 -11.24 -9.62
N HIS A 116 -1.16 -12.44 -9.11
CA HIS A 116 0.19 -12.91 -8.78
C HIS A 116 1.16 -12.85 -9.97
N ALA A 117 0.69 -13.26 -11.16
CA ALA A 117 1.47 -13.15 -12.39
C ALA A 117 1.65 -11.68 -12.82
N HIS A 118 0.61 -10.86 -12.67
CA HIS A 118 0.58 -9.47 -13.12
C HIS A 118 1.59 -8.59 -12.38
N ILE A 119 1.71 -8.73 -11.05
CA ILE A 119 2.62 -7.93 -10.21
C ILE A 119 4.11 -8.26 -10.40
N ARG A 120 4.44 -9.31 -11.17
CA ARG A 120 5.82 -9.72 -11.49
C ARG A 120 6.72 -9.84 -10.25
N GLY A 121 6.19 -10.42 -9.19
CA GLY A 121 6.92 -10.69 -7.95
C GLY A 121 7.20 -9.46 -7.07
N HIS A 122 6.50 -8.35 -7.25
CA HIS A 122 6.66 -7.17 -6.42
C HIS A 122 5.32 -6.52 -6.07
N GLN A 123 5.02 -6.41 -4.78
CA GLN A 123 3.88 -5.70 -4.22
C GLN A 123 4.35 -4.47 -3.45
N GLU A 124 3.52 -3.44 -3.43
CA GLU A 124 3.66 -2.27 -2.56
C GLU A 124 2.37 -2.09 -1.77
N VAL A 125 2.50 -1.77 -0.48
CA VAL A 125 1.38 -1.49 0.42
C VAL A 125 1.69 -0.20 1.16
N MET A 126 0.74 0.73 1.19
CA MET A 126 0.86 1.96 1.95
C MET A 126 0.26 1.79 3.35
N ILE A 127 0.95 2.31 4.34
CA ILE A 127 0.56 2.24 5.74
C ILE A 127 0.24 3.65 6.22
N GLY A 128 -1.01 3.85 6.68
CA GLY A 128 -1.50 5.10 7.21
C GLY A 128 -1.26 5.24 8.71
N TYR A 129 -0.75 6.39 9.14
CA TYR A 129 -0.40 6.66 10.53
C TYR A 129 -1.41 7.55 11.26
N SER A 130 -2.20 8.35 10.54
CA SER A 130 -3.05 9.36 11.17
C SER A 130 -4.40 8.80 11.60
N ASP A 131 -5.03 8.00 10.78
CA ASP A 131 -6.40 7.56 11.02
C ASP A 131 -6.45 6.42 12.05
N SER A 132 -5.52 5.49 12.03
CA SER A 132 -5.35 4.50 13.09
C SER A 132 -5.13 5.14 14.47
N ALA A 133 -4.38 6.23 14.56
CA ALA A 133 -4.17 6.94 15.81
C ALA A 133 -5.43 7.67 16.32
N LYS A 134 -6.33 8.08 15.42
CA LYS A 134 -7.63 8.65 15.79
C LYS A 134 -8.60 7.58 16.29
N ASP A 135 -8.54 6.38 15.71
CA ASP A 135 -9.43 5.27 16.06
C ASP A 135 -9.14 4.69 17.46
N VAL A 136 -7.87 4.36 17.73
CA VAL A 136 -7.51 3.58 18.93
C VAL A 136 -6.47 4.26 19.82
N GLY A 137 -6.13 5.50 19.53
CA GLY A 137 -5.08 6.23 20.25
C GLY A 137 -3.67 5.89 19.74
N ARG A 138 -2.72 6.79 20.03
CA ARG A 138 -1.38 6.76 19.43
C ARG A 138 -0.57 5.51 19.78
N PHE A 139 -0.68 5.03 21.02
CA PHE A 139 0.10 3.90 21.49
C PHE A 139 -0.39 2.59 20.88
N SER A 140 -1.69 2.34 20.95
CA SER A 140 -2.32 1.17 20.34
C SER A 140 -2.12 1.15 18.81
N ALA A 141 -2.28 2.32 18.16
CA ALA A 141 -2.03 2.43 16.73
C ALA A 141 -0.58 2.09 16.36
N ALA A 142 0.41 2.48 17.16
CA ALA A 142 1.81 2.12 16.90
C ALA A 142 2.04 0.61 16.98
N TRP A 143 1.36 -0.07 17.90
CA TRP A 143 1.41 -1.52 18.03
C TRP A 143 0.69 -2.24 16.89
N GLU A 144 -0.51 -1.79 16.52
CA GLU A 144 -1.24 -2.31 15.37
C GLU A 144 -0.45 -2.14 14.06
N LEU A 145 0.19 -0.99 13.86
CA LEU A 145 1.08 -0.73 12.73
C LEU A 145 2.27 -1.68 12.69
N TYR A 146 2.88 -1.98 13.84
CA TYR A 146 3.97 -2.93 13.93
C TYR A 146 3.51 -4.34 13.53
N GLN A 147 2.40 -4.82 14.10
CA GLN A 147 1.84 -6.14 13.82
C GLN A 147 1.38 -6.27 12.36
N ALA A 148 0.74 -5.24 11.82
CA ALA A 148 0.32 -5.22 10.42
C ALA A 148 1.50 -5.38 9.46
N GLN A 149 2.60 -4.67 9.70
CA GLN A 149 3.81 -4.81 8.88
C GLN A 149 4.37 -6.24 8.93
N GLU A 150 4.43 -6.87 10.11
CA GLU A 150 4.85 -8.27 10.22
C GLU A 150 3.93 -9.21 9.44
N ALA A 151 2.61 -9.02 9.54
CA ALA A 151 1.61 -9.83 8.84
C ALA A 151 1.70 -9.67 7.32
N ILE A 152 1.91 -8.44 6.83
CA ILE A 152 2.11 -8.11 5.41
C ILE A 152 3.38 -8.79 4.89
N VAL A 153 4.50 -8.64 5.61
CA VAL A 153 5.79 -9.26 5.24
C VAL A 153 5.66 -10.79 5.19
N ALA A 154 4.98 -11.39 6.16
CA ALA A 154 4.75 -12.84 6.19
C ALA A 154 3.93 -13.30 4.98
N ALA A 155 2.81 -12.63 4.67
CA ALA A 155 1.96 -12.94 3.53
C ALA A 155 2.73 -12.86 2.19
N CYS A 156 3.53 -11.82 2.00
CA CYS A 156 4.34 -11.67 0.78
C CYS A 156 5.45 -12.72 0.68
N ARG A 157 6.09 -13.07 1.80
CA ARG A 157 7.11 -14.12 1.85
C ARG A 157 6.53 -15.51 1.51
N GLU A 158 5.35 -15.83 2.05
CA GLU A 158 4.61 -17.08 1.73
C GLU A 158 4.33 -17.17 0.24
N ALA A 159 3.92 -16.05 -0.38
CA ALA A 159 3.65 -15.96 -1.82
C ALA A 159 4.91 -15.80 -2.69
N LYS A 160 6.12 -15.73 -2.12
CA LYS A 160 7.39 -15.44 -2.82
C LYS A 160 7.37 -14.12 -3.60
N VAL A 161 6.73 -13.12 -3.02
CA VAL A 161 6.62 -11.77 -3.58
C VAL A 161 7.44 -10.82 -2.72
N ARG A 162 8.25 -9.98 -3.35
CA ARG A 162 8.95 -8.88 -2.66
C ARG A 162 7.96 -7.80 -2.27
N ILE A 163 8.10 -7.27 -1.06
CA ILE A 163 7.27 -6.17 -0.55
C ILE A 163 8.06 -4.88 -0.46
N THR A 164 7.43 -3.76 -0.81
CA THR A 164 7.86 -2.42 -0.41
C THR A 164 6.77 -1.80 0.45
N LEU A 165 7.09 -1.46 1.69
CA LEU A 165 6.17 -0.72 2.54
C LEU A 165 6.32 0.78 2.29
N PHE A 166 5.20 1.43 1.98
CA PHE A 166 5.12 2.86 1.80
C PHE A 166 4.54 3.50 3.07
N HIS A 167 5.39 4.17 3.83
CA HIS A 167 5.03 4.83 5.07
C HIS A 167 4.38 6.19 4.78
N GLY A 168 3.05 6.22 4.77
CA GLY A 168 2.23 7.42 4.69
C GLY A 168 2.23 8.17 6.01
N ARG A 169 3.37 8.73 6.38
CA ARG A 169 3.51 9.49 7.62
C ARG A 169 2.77 10.81 7.49
N GLY A 170 1.53 10.85 7.98
CA GLY A 170 0.79 12.10 8.15
C GLY A 170 1.52 13.04 9.10
N GLY A 171 1.49 14.30 8.77
CA GLY A 171 1.95 15.53 9.43
C GLY A 171 2.81 15.49 10.70
N SER A 172 2.58 14.63 11.66
CA SER A 172 3.23 14.73 12.96
C SER A 172 4.58 13.96 13.10
N VAL A 173 4.84 12.95 12.32
CA VAL A 173 6.11 12.18 12.43
C VAL A 173 7.22 12.80 11.60
N GLY A 174 6.91 13.39 10.46
CA GLY A 174 7.83 14.28 9.74
C GLY A 174 8.02 15.62 10.45
N ARG A 175 7.10 15.98 11.33
CA ARG A 175 7.09 17.23 12.12
C ARG A 175 7.80 17.13 13.46
N GLY A 176 8.67 16.19 13.70
CA GLY A 176 9.39 16.06 14.96
C GLY A 176 9.39 14.64 15.51
N GLY A 177 8.95 13.69 14.73
CA GLY A 177 9.25 12.29 15.00
C GLY A 177 10.76 12.14 15.04
N GLY A 178 11.28 11.46 16.02
CA GLY A 178 12.69 11.31 16.35
C GLY A 178 13.66 11.08 15.18
N PRO A 179 14.92 10.88 15.42
CA PRO A 179 15.91 10.77 14.35
C PRO A 179 15.48 9.74 13.30
N THR A 180 15.46 10.11 12.03
CA THR A 180 15.06 9.26 10.90
C THR A 180 15.71 7.88 10.94
N TYR A 181 17.00 7.83 11.32
CA TYR A 181 17.73 6.57 11.48
C TYR A 181 17.02 5.63 12.46
N ILE A 182 16.72 6.09 13.67
CA ILE A 182 16.04 5.27 14.71
C ILE A 182 14.63 4.87 14.24
N ALA A 183 13.92 5.76 13.56
CA ALA A 183 12.60 5.46 13.04
C ALA A 183 12.60 4.32 12.00
N ILE A 184 13.64 4.24 11.18
CA ILE A 184 13.82 3.14 10.22
C ILE A 184 14.25 1.86 10.95
N GLN A 185 15.16 1.95 11.92
CA GLN A 185 15.61 0.80 12.71
C GLN A 185 14.53 0.20 13.60
N SER A 186 13.52 0.98 13.98
CA SER A 186 12.38 0.50 14.80
C SER A 186 11.32 -0.26 14.02
N GLN A 187 11.46 -0.38 12.70
CA GLN A 187 10.53 -1.16 11.90
C GLN A 187 10.70 -2.66 12.16
N PRO A 188 9.63 -3.48 11.98
CA PRO A 188 9.73 -4.92 12.15
C PRO A 188 10.80 -5.56 11.26
N PRO A 189 11.48 -6.61 11.74
CA PRO A 189 12.47 -7.32 10.93
C PRO A 189 11.92 -7.81 9.59
N GLY A 190 12.62 -7.47 8.49
CA GLY A 190 12.23 -7.83 7.13
C GLY A 190 11.18 -6.92 6.49
N SER A 191 10.74 -5.86 7.18
CA SER A 191 9.86 -4.84 6.59
C SER A 191 10.62 -3.80 5.77
N VAL A 192 11.92 -3.67 6.02
CA VAL A 192 12.88 -2.92 5.21
C VAL A 192 13.83 -3.93 4.56
N ASP A 193 13.72 -4.10 3.25
CA ASP A 193 14.54 -5.06 2.47
C ASP A 193 15.12 -4.34 1.24
N GLY A 194 16.22 -3.66 1.44
CA GLY A 194 16.91 -2.84 0.44
C GLY A 194 16.16 -1.57 0.03
N THR A 195 14.91 -1.44 0.43
CA THR A 195 14.04 -0.32 0.07
C THR A 195 13.14 0.11 1.23
N ILE A 196 12.91 1.40 1.33
CA ILE A 196 11.84 2.00 2.13
C ILE A 196 11.24 3.16 1.33
N ARG A 197 9.93 3.32 1.37
CA ARG A 197 9.26 4.47 0.79
C ARG A 197 8.56 5.27 1.87
N VAL A 198 8.80 6.57 1.90
CA VAL A 198 8.28 7.46 2.95
C VAL A 198 7.69 8.71 2.30
N THR A 199 6.54 9.16 2.78
CA THR A 199 6.02 10.48 2.43
C THR A 199 6.77 11.54 3.22
N GLU A 200 7.38 12.51 2.53
CA GLU A 200 7.86 13.73 3.15
C GLU A 200 6.81 14.83 2.99
N GLN A 201 6.54 15.56 4.06
CA GLN A 201 5.62 16.71 4.01
C GLN A 201 6.28 17.86 3.25
N GLY A 202 5.49 18.61 2.48
CA GLY A 202 5.99 19.70 1.63
C GLY A 202 6.85 20.71 2.38
N GLU A 203 6.46 21.08 3.60
CA GLU A 203 7.22 21.98 4.47
C GLU A 203 8.58 21.42 4.92
N MET A 204 8.73 20.09 4.93
CA MET A 204 9.99 19.44 5.31
C MET A 204 10.97 19.30 4.15
N ILE A 205 10.50 19.39 2.91
CA ILE A 205 11.36 19.30 1.72
C ILE A 205 12.42 20.39 1.75
N GLN A 206 12.02 21.63 2.01
CA GLN A 206 12.95 22.76 2.11
C GLN A 206 13.95 22.57 3.27
N ALA A 207 13.48 22.10 4.41
CA ALA A 207 14.34 21.90 5.60
C ALA A 207 15.35 20.75 5.41
N LYS A 208 14.98 19.69 4.70
CA LYS A 208 15.81 18.49 4.53
C LYS A 208 16.66 18.52 3.27
N PHE A 209 16.24 19.22 2.23
CA PHE A 209 16.83 19.15 0.89
C PHE A 209 17.10 20.54 0.27
N GLY A 210 16.79 21.62 0.97
CA GLY A 210 16.95 22.98 0.44
C GLY A 210 18.40 23.49 0.39
N LEU A 211 19.30 22.90 1.17
CA LEU A 211 20.74 23.17 1.16
C LEU A 211 21.51 21.89 0.86
N GLU A 212 22.53 21.96 0.01
CA GLU A 212 23.28 20.80 -0.48
C GLU A 212 23.85 19.93 0.65
N ASP A 213 24.56 20.54 1.60
CA ASP A 213 25.19 19.81 2.72
C ASP A 213 24.16 19.10 3.59
N ILE A 214 22.99 19.74 3.82
CA ILE A 214 21.89 19.14 4.58
C ILE A 214 21.26 18.02 3.78
N ALA A 215 21.09 18.20 2.48
CA ALA A 215 20.52 17.19 1.58
C ALA A 215 21.40 15.94 1.54
N VAL A 216 22.71 16.11 1.35
CA VAL A 216 23.70 15.01 1.38
C VAL A 216 23.61 14.27 2.71
N ARG A 217 23.67 14.99 3.83
CA ARG A 217 23.57 14.38 5.15
C ARG A 217 22.24 13.64 5.36
N THR A 218 21.14 14.19 4.87
CA THR A 218 19.82 13.55 4.94
C THR A 218 19.81 12.24 4.16
N LEU A 219 20.34 12.24 2.93
CA LEU A 219 20.44 11.04 2.09
C LEU A 219 21.36 9.98 2.69
N GLU A 220 22.50 10.38 3.28
CA GLU A 220 23.39 9.48 4.02
C GLU A 220 22.65 8.76 5.16
N VAL A 221 21.88 9.51 5.95
CA VAL A 221 21.10 8.94 7.07
C VAL A 221 20.06 7.93 6.57
N TYR A 222 19.31 8.26 5.52
CA TYR A 222 18.35 7.34 4.92
C TYR A 222 19.03 6.08 4.36
N THR A 223 20.11 6.26 3.62
CA THR A 223 20.85 5.16 3.00
C THR A 223 21.43 4.23 4.07
N THR A 224 22.13 4.79 5.04
CA THR A 224 22.76 4.00 6.12
C THR A 224 21.71 3.26 6.95
N ALA A 225 20.62 3.94 7.34
CA ALA A 225 19.55 3.30 8.10
C ALA A 225 18.89 2.16 7.32
N THR A 226 18.66 2.35 6.02
CA THR A 226 18.07 1.30 5.16
C THR A 226 19.02 0.11 5.00
N LEU A 227 20.30 0.36 4.80
CA LEU A 227 21.33 -0.70 4.73
C LEU A 227 21.41 -1.47 6.05
N ASP A 228 21.50 -0.78 7.17
CA ASP A 228 21.59 -1.42 8.48
C ASP A 228 20.33 -2.24 8.80
N ALA A 229 19.13 -1.71 8.52
CA ALA A 229 17.88 -2.44 8.72
C ALA A 229 17.78 -3.68 7.83
N THR A 230 18.37 -3.64 6.64
CA THR A 230 18.39 -4.76 5.70
C THR A 230 19.42 -5.83 6.09
N LEU A 231 20.63 -5.40 6.42
CA LEU A 231 21.78 -6.31 6.65
C LEU A 231 21.86 -6.81 8.10
N MET A 232 21.46 -5.97 9.06
CA MET A 232 21.50 -6.27 10.49
C MET A 232 20.08 -6.44 11.03
N MET A 233 19.32 -7.36 10.45
CA MET A 233 17.93 -7.60 10.87
C MET A 233 17.87 -7.74 12.39
N GLY A 234 17.09 -6.84 13.02
CA GLY A 234 16.81 -6.87 14.45
C GLY A 234 16.15 -8.20 14.85
N ARG A 235 16.21 -8.54 16.12
CA ARG A 235 15.47 -9.71 16.61
C ARG A 235 13.95 -9.42 16.59
N PRO A 236 13.12 -10.39 16.22
CA PRO A 236 11.68 -10.25 16.38
C PRO A 236 11.32 -10.12 17.86
N ALA A 237 10.21 -9.42 18.14
CA ALA A 237 9.68 -9.32 19.49
C ALA A 237 9.38 -10.70 20.07
N SER A 238 9.83 -10.97 21.28
CA SER A 238 9.54 -12.21 22.00
C SER A 238 8.05 -12.31 22.39
N ALA A 239 7.57 -13.52 22.66
CA ALA A 239 6.19 -13.73 23.10
C ALA A 239 5.82 -12.88 24.34
N ALA A 240 6.74 -12.75 25.30
CA ALA A 240 6.52 -11.94 26.50
C ALA A 240 6.46 -10.43 26.20
N GLU A 241 7.26 -9.94 25.26
CA GLU A 241 7.20 -8.55 24.80
C GLU A 241 5.89 -8.27 24.06
N ARG A 242 5.45 -9.18 23.20
CA ARG A 242 4.16 -9.09 22.49
C ARG A 242 2.99 -9.07 23.46
N GLN A 243 2.99 -9.96 24.44
CA GLN A 243 1.94 -10.01 25.44
C GLN A 243 1.86 -8.69 26.23
N ARG A 244 2.99 -8.15 26.70
CA ARG A 244 3.02 -6.85 27.37
C ARG A 244 2.51 -5.70 26.51
N MET A 245 2.89 -5.69 25.23
CA MET A 245 2.40 -4.68 24.29
C MET A 245 0.89 -4.81 24.06
N GLN A 246 0.38 -6.03 24.01
CA GLN A 246 -1.05 -6.31 23.85
C GLN A 246 -1.87 -5.90 25.09
N GLU A 247 -1.31 -6.08 26.29
CA GLU A 247 -1.96 -5.68 27.55
C GLU A 247 -1.97 -4.13 27.73
N LEU A 248 -1.02 -3.44 27.12
CA LEU A 248 -0.89 -1.98 27.22
C LEU A 248 -1.62 -1.24 26.07
N SER A 249 -1.96 -1.92 25.00
CA SER A 249 -2.64 -1.36 23.83
C SER A 249 -4.14 -1.63 23.84
#